data_c7d635ba3557e147312e45d6b69c6612
#
_entry.id   c7d635ba3557e147312e45d6b69c6612
#
_cell.length_a   1.000
_cell.length_b   1.000
_cell.length_c   1.000
_cell.angle_alpha   90.00
_cell.angle_beta   90.00
_cell.angle_gamma   90.00
#
_symmetry.space_group_name_H-M   'P 1'
#
loop_
_entity.id
_entity.type
_entity.pdbx_description
1 polymer ?
#
loop_
_entity_poly.entity_id
_entity_poly.type
_entity_poly.pdbx_seq_one_letter_code
_entity_poly.pdbx_strand_id
1 'polypeptide(L)' 'MTFVRLTGISGKPLLLKYELIESVISDIRKIRYPDEGTSEMKEVGRKIKLTNGNEYIVKETVEEVEKVLGGTNDI' A
#
# COMPACT_ATOMS: atom_id res chain seq x y z
N MET A 1 21.86 1.65 3.45
CA MET A 1 20.58 1.01 3.74
C MET A 1 19.48 2.04 3.66
N THR A 2 18.48 1.78 2.85
CA THR A 2 17.42 2.74 2.57
C THR A 2 16.11 2.30 3.22
N PHE A 3 15.49 3.21 3.95
CA PHE A 3 14.16 2.97 4.51
C PHE A 3 13.14 3.79 3.73
N VAL A 4 11.97 3.20 3.56
CA VAL A 4 10.82 3.85 2.94
C VAL A 4 9.80 4.11 4.04
N ARG A 5 9.33 5.36 4.13
CA ARG A 5 8.32 5.73 5.13
C ARG A 5 6.95 5.76 4.48
N LEU A 6 6.05 4.96 5.01
CA LEU A 6 4.67 4.88 4.57
C LEU A 6 3.75 5.00 5.78
N THR A 7 2.47 5.16 5.53
CA THR A 7 1.47 5.28 6.59
C THR A 7 0.64 4.00 6.63
N GLY A 8 0.66 3.33 7.77
CA GLY A 8 -0.18 2.16 7.98
C GLY A 8 -1.65 2.53 7.97
N ILE A 9 -2.49 1.53 7.75
CA ILE A 9 -3.93 1.74 7.67
C ILE A 9 -4.51 2.33 8.96
N SER A 10 -3.85 2.10 10.08
CA SER A 10 -4.25 2.66 11.38
C SER A 10 -3.81 4.10 11.56
N GLY A 11 -3.07 4.66 10.62
CA GLY A 11 -2.54 6.02 10.70
C GLY A 11 -1.14 6.11 11.29
N LYS A 12 -0.56 5.00 11.73
CA LYS A 12 0.78 4.99 12.29
C LYS A 12 1.84 4.93 11.19
N PRO A 13 2.98 5.59 11.37
CA PRO A 13 4.05 5.52 10.36
C PRO A 13 4.68 4.13 10.33
N LEU A 14 5.04 3.72 9.13
CA LEU A 14 5.77 2.47 8.88
C LEU A 14 7.10 2.81 8.23
N LEU A 15 8.17 2.21 8.73
CA LEU A 15 9.48 2.29 8.10
C LEU A 15 9.84 0.90 7.62
N LEU A 16 10.02 0.77 6.30
CA LEU A 16 10.32 -0.51 5.68
C LEU A 16 11.66 -0.40 4.96
N LYS A 17 12.46 -1.45 5.04
CA LYS A 17 13.68 -1.50 4.26
C LYS A 17 13.34 -1.67 2.78
N TYR A 18 13.87 -0.81 1.96
CA TYR A 18 13.62 -0.84 0.53
C TYR A 18 13.95 -2.21 -0.08
N GLU A 19 15.07 -2.79 0.33
CA GLU A 19 15.54 -4.06 -0.21
C GLU A 19 14.63 -5.23 0.10
N LEU A 20 13.77 -5.08 1.12
CA LEU A 20 12.87 -6.15 1.53
C LEU A 20 11.51 -6.09 0.82
N ILE A 21 11.23 -5.01 0.13
CA ILE A 21 9.94 -4.86 -0.55
C ILE A 21 9.94 -5.71 -1.82
N GLU A 22 9.06 -6.72 -1.84
CA GLU A 22 8.93 -7.61 -2.99
C GLU A 22 7.89 -7.10 -3.97
N SER A 23 6.72 -6.70 -3.46
CA SER A 23 5.65 -6.26 -4.34
C SER A 23 4.69 -5.32 -3.61
N VAL A 24 3.97 -4.53 -4.40
CA VAL A 24 2.92 -3.64 -3.91
C VAL A 24 1.65 -4.00 -4.68
N ILE A 25 0.60 -4.36 -3.95
CA ILE A 25 -0.63 -4.86 -4.55
C ILE A 25 -1.81 -4.03 -4.08
N SER A 26 -2.63 -3.57 -5.03
CA SER A 26 -3.88 -2.91 -4.69
C SER A 26 -4.89 -3.92 -4.18
N ASP A 27 -5.50 -3.62 -3.05
CA ASP A 27 -6.57 -4.43 -2.49
C ASP A 27 -7.89 -3.79 -2.89
N ILE A 28 -8.50 -4.31 -3.95
CA ILE A 28 -9.75 -3.78 -4.49
C ILE A 28 -10.88 -4.69 -4.05
N ARG A 29 -11.88 -4.10 -3.40
CA ARG A 29 -13.02 -4.85 -2.91
C ARG A 29 -14.32 -4.24 -3.41
N LYS A 30 -15.32 -5.11 -3.56
CA LYS A 30 -16.66 -4.70 -3.91
C LYS A 30 -17.37 -4.20 -2.65
N ILE A 31 -17.78 -2.96 -2.65
CA ILE A 31 -18.48 -2.35 -1.55
C ILE A 31 -19.95 -2.24 -1.92
N ARG A 32 -20.81 -2.74 -1.06
CA ARG A 32 -22.25 -2.67 -1.24
C ARG A 32 -22.84 -1.53 -0.41
N TYR A 33 -23.74 -0.81 -1.02
CA TYR A 33 -24.47 0.25 -0.37
C TYR A 33 -25.95 -0.18 -0.30
N PRO A 34 -26.34 -0.86 0.78
CA PRO A 34 -27.71 -1.44 0.86
C PRO A 34 -28.80 -0.40 0.72
N ASP A 35 -28.59 0.81 1.25
CA ASP A 35 -29.58 1.87 1.21
C ASP A 35 -29.82 2.38 -0.20
N GLU A 36 -28.85 2.24 -1.06
CA GLU A 36 -28.92 2.71 -2.44
C GLU A 36 -29.15 1.57 -3.42
N GLY A 37 -29.01 0.35 -2.97
CA GLY A 37 -29.15 -0.82 -3.82
C GLY A 37 -28.05 -0.94 -4.85
N THR A 38 -26.93 -0.25 -4.65
CA THR A 38 -25.82 -0.24 -5.58
C THR A 38 -24.57 -0.85 -4.97
N SER A 39 -23.60 -1.12 -5.83
CA SER A 39 -22.30 -1.59 -5.38
C SER A 39 -21.24 -1.03 -6.32
N GLU A 40 -20.03 -0.88 -5.81
CA GLU A 40 -18.91 -0.43 -6.63
C GLU A 40 -17.63 -1.12 -6.21
N MET A 41 -16.68 -1.19 -7.12
CA MET A 41 -15.34 -1.68 -6.83
C MET A 41 -14.54 -0.50 -6.32
N LYS A 42 -13.95 -0.67 -5.15
CA LYS A 42 -13.18 0.40 -4.51
C LYS A 42 -11.89 -0.14 -3.96
N GLU A 43 -10.83 0.64 -4.13
CA GLU A 43 -9.55 0.31 -3.54
C GLU A 43 -9.61 0.65 -2.06
N VAL A 44 -9.51 -0.37 -1.21
CA VAL A 44 -9.62 -0.21 0.25
C VAL A 44 -8.26 -0.16 0.93
N GLY A 45 -7.20 -0.48 0.21
CA GLY A 45 -5.85 -0.41 0.75
C GLY A 45 -4.84 -0.90 -0.25
N ARG A 46 -3.58 -0.86 0.15
CA ARG A 46 -2.46 -1.37 -0.66
C ARG A 46 -1.62 -2.25 0.23
N LYS A 47 -1.37 -3.44 -0.25
CA LYS A 47 -0.60 -4.40 0.50
C LYS A 47 0.85 -4.35 0.03
N ILE A 48 1.76 -4.15 0.98
CA ILE A 48 3.19 -4.21 0.73
C ILE A 48 3.66 -5.58 1.19
N LYS A 49 4.13 -6.38 0.27
CA LYS A 49 4.65 -7.71 0.58
C LYS A 49 6.16 -7.66 0.65
N LEU A 50 6.71 -8.18 1.74
CA LEU A 50 8.14 -8.22 1.95
C LEU A 50 8.69 -9.62 1.66
N THR A 51 9.96 -9.67 1.33
CA THR A 51 10.64 -10.92 1.00
C THR A 51 10.72 -11.88 2.18
N ASN A 52 10.60 -11.36 3.41
CA ASN A 52 10.62 -12.19 4.60
C ASN A 52 9.26 -12.81 4.95
N GLY A 53 8.25 -12.59 4.09
CA GLY A 53 6.92 -13.15 4.30
C GLY A 53 5.94 -12.23 5.00
N ASN A 54 6.40 -11.11 5.53
CA ASN A 54 5.52 -10.13 6.18
C ASN A 54 4.76 -9.33 5.14
N GLU A 55 3.55 -8.90 5.52
CA GLU A 55 2.72 -8.06 4.68
C GLU A 55 2.15 -6.92 5.51
N TYR A 56 2.08 -5.74 4.91
CA TYR A 56 1.54 -4.56 5.57
C TYR A 56 0.56 -3.86 4.65
N ILE A 57 -0.50 -3.31 5.23
CA ILE A 57 -1.49 -2.54 4.47
C ILE A 57 -1.26 -1.07 4.77
N VAL A 58 -1.15 -0.28 3.72
CA VAL A 58 -0.85 1.15 3.85
C VAL A 58 -1.94 1.99 3.23
N LYS A 59 -2.01 3.26 3.63
CA LYS A 59 -3.00 4.21 3.12
C LYS A 59 -2.59 4.83 1.80
N GLU A 60 -1.31 4.90 1.53
CA GLU A 60 -0.81 5.49 0.29
C GLU A 60 -1.34 4.73 -0.91
N THR A 61 -1.61 5.45 -2.00
CA THR A 61 -2.01 4.81 -3.25
C THR A 61 -0.81 4.12 -3.88
N VAL A 62 -1.10 3.20 -4.81
CA VAL A 62 -0.01 2.54 -5.53
C VAL A 62 0.89 3.58 -6.21
N GLU A 63 0.29 4.64 -6.75
CA GLU A 63 1.06 5.71 -7.39
C GLU A 63 1.95 6.45 -6.39
N GLU A 64 1.43 6.71 -5.19
CA GLU A 64 2.22 7.36 -4.15
C GLU A 64 3.36 6.48 -3.67
N VAL A 65 3.11 5.18 -3.50
CA VAL A 65 4.15 4.23 -3.13
C VAL A 65 5.21 4.16 -4.22
N GLU A 66 4.77 4.09 -5.47
CA GLU A 66 5.68 4.06 -6.61
C GLU A 66 6.58 5.30 -6.63
N LYS A 67 6.00 6.46 -6.35
CA LYS A 67 6.74 7.71 -6.29
C LYS A 67 7.82 7.68 -5.22
N VAL A 68 7.48 7.18 -4.03
CA VAL A 68 8.42 7.08 -2.93
C VAL A 68 9.55 6.12 -3.29
N LEU A 69 9.21 4.97 -3.85
CA LEU A 69 10.21 3.98 -4.25
C LEU A 69 11.07 4.50 -5.41
N GLY A 70 10.44 5.14 -6.37
CA GLY A 70 11.15 5.73 -7.50
C GLY A 70 12.09 6.83 -7.08
N GLY A 71 11.69 7.62 -6.08
CA GLY A 71 12.53 8.68 -5.54
C GLY A 71 13.81 8.16 -4.90
N THR A 72 13.73 6.97 -4.28
CA THR A 72 14.93 6.37 -3.69
C THR A 72 15.81 5.72 -4.73
N ASN A 73 15.26 5.42 -5.88
CA ASN A 73 15.95 4.77 -6.97
C ASN A 73 16.30 5.73 -8.10
N ASP A 74 16.01 6.97 -7.90
CA ASP A 74 16.26 7.99 -8.90
C ASP A 74 17.74 8.25 -9.04
N ILE A 75 18.13 8.37 -10.24
CA ILE A 75 19.55 8.53 -10.57
C ILE A 75 19.83 9.93 -11.01
#